data_150213618eb8ef77f41fd4319f790608
#
_entry.id   150213618eb8ef77f41fd4319f790608
#
_cell.length_a   1.000
_cell.length_b   1.000
_cell.length_c   1.000
_cell.angle_alpha   90.00
_cell.angle_beta   90.00
_cell.angle_gamma   90.00
#
_symmetry.space_group_name_H-M   'P 1'
#
loop_
_entity.id
_entity.type
_entity.pdbx_description
1 polymer ?
#
loop_
_entity_poly.entity_id
_entity_poly.type
_entity_poly.pdbx_seq_one_letter_code
_entity_poly.pdbx_strand_id
1 'polypeptide(L)'
;MQEELKYRTKMVGLKTIELLELLPNKIAAWAIGKQIVRSATSVGANYRAACRAKSVADYIHKLKIVEEECDETIFWLEILVESKLVSKSDLIEINNEANQLLAIFIATIKTLKSKHYKSYIVCRISYIVHPTS
;
A
#
# COMPACT_ATOMS: atom_id res chain seq x y z
N MET A 1 -5.08 -15.27 -3.37
CA MET A 1 -4.30 -14.00 -3.50
C MET A 1 -4.93 -12.85 -2.73
N GLN A 2 -6.19 -12.55 -2.96
CA GLN A 2 -6.87 -11.43 -2.30
C GLN A 2 -6.95 -11.60 -0.77
N GLU A 3 -7.32 -12.77 -0.29
CA GLU A 3 -7.38 -13.06 1.15
C GLU A 3 -5.99 -13.01 1.81
N GLU A 4 -4.98 -13.48 1.11
CA GLU A 4 -3.60 -13.39 1.56
C GLU A 4 -3.15 -11.94 1.70
N LEU A 5 -3.45 -11.08 0.71
CA LEU A 5 -3.08 -9.67 0.77
C LEU A 5 -3.87 -8.91 1.84
N LYS A 6 -5.13 -9.27 2.07
CA LYS A 6 -5.89 -8.70 3.19
C LYS A 6 -5.22 -9.02 4.53
N TYR A 7 -4.76 -10.25 4.70
CA TYR A 7 -4.04 -10.67 5.89
C TYR A 7 -2.70 -9.95 6.01
N ARG A 8 -1.88 -9.96 4.97
CA ARG A 8 -0.55 -9.37 4.98
C ARG A 8 -0.59 -7.86 5.25
N THR A 9 -1.50 -7.14 4.61
CA THR A 9 -1.65 -5.70 4.79
C THR A 9 -2.14 -5.35 6.20
N LYS A 10 -3.02 -6.16 6.76
CA LYS A 10 -3.47 -6.02 8.16
C LYS A 10 -2.31 -6.25 9.12
N MET A 11 -1.48 -7.26 8.87
CA MET A 11 -0.33 -7.59 9.72
C MET A 11 0.70 -6.47 9.77
N VAL A 12 0.88 -5.71 8.70
CA VAL A 12 1.76 -4.53 8.69
C VAL A 12 1.30 -3.53 9.78
N GLY A 13 0.01 -3.28 9.85
CA GLY A 13 -0.56 -2.42 10.89
C GLY A 13 -0.34 -2.97 12.31
N LEU A 14 -0.62 -4.25 12.51
CA LEU A 14 -0.47 -4.90 13.81
C LEU A 14 1.00 -4.91 14.27
N LYS A 15 1.92 -5.24 13.38
CA LYS A 15 3.36 -5.23 13.70
C LYS A 15 3.87 -3.83 14.01
N THR A 16 3.30 -2.81 13.37
CA THR A 16 3.64 -1.43 13.67
C THR A 16 3.19 -1.04 15.08
N ILE A 17 2.03 -1.51 15.51
CA ILE A 17 1.55 -1.28 16.88
C ILE A 17 2.51 -1.92 17.89
N GLU A 18 2.98 -3.14 17.63
CA GLU A 18 3.99 -3.81 18.46
C GLU A 18 5.30 -3.00 18.52
N LEU A 19 5.71 -2.43 17.38
CA LEU A 19 6.90 -1.60 17.26
C LEU A 19 6.87 -0.40 18.20
N LEU A 20 5.69 0.17 18.45
CA LEU A 20 5.57 1.33 19.34
C LEU A 20 6.09 1.05 20.76
N GLU A 21 6.06 -0.19 21.21
CA GLU A 21 6.60 -0.59 22.49
C GLU A 21 8.12 -0.44 22.59
N LEU A 22 8.80 -0.39 21.44
CA LEU A 22 10.26 -0.23 21.37
C LEU A 22 10.70 1.24 21.33
N LEU A 23 9.76 2.17 21.13
CA LEU A 23 10.08 3.58 21.00
C LEU A 23 10.48 4.18 22.34
N PRO A 24 11.57 4.99 22.36
CA PRO A 24 11.97 5.71 23.56
C PRO A 24 10.94 6.80 23.91
N ASN A 25 10.91 7.18 25.19
CA ASN A 25 10.04 8.26 25.66
C ASN A 25 10.61 9.63 25.28
N LYS A 26 10.46 9.97 23.99
CA LYS A 26 10.94 11.24 23.40
C LYS A 26 9.83 11.81 22.51
N ILE A 27 9.78 13.15 22.47
CA ILE A 27 8.76 13.86 21.66
C ILE A 27 8.80 13.42 20.19
N ALA A 28 10.01 13.33 19.60
CA ALA A 28 10.18 12.93 18.21
C ALA A 28 9.67 11.51 17.97
N ALA A 29 9.96 10.56 18.89
CA ALA A 29 9.49 9.18 18.78
C ALA A 29 7.97 9.11 18.82
N TRP A 30 7.33 9.87 19.68
CA TRP A 30 5.87 9.94 19.76
C TRP A 30 5.25 10.50 18.49
N ALA A 31 5.83 11.59 17.94
CA ALA A 31 5.34 12.21 16.71
C ALA A 31 5.44 11.26 15.52
N ILE A 32 6.59 10.60 15.36
CA ILE A 32 6.82 9.62 14.28
C ILE A 32 5.95 8.40 14.49
N GLY A 33 5.83 7.92 15.72
CA GLY A 33 4.99 6.76 16.06
C GLY A 33 3.53 6.95 15.65
N LYS A 34 2.97 8.13 15.84
CA LYS A 34 1.61 8.46 15.39
C LYS A 34 1.49 8.36 13.87
N GLN A 35 2.46 8.87 13.14
CA GLN A 35 2.44 8.86 11.68
C GLN A 35 2.57 7.44 11.12
N ILE A 36 3.47 6.64 11.69
CA ILE A 36 3.67 5.29 11.21
C ILE A 36 2.47 4.38 11.46
N VAL A 37 1.83 4.48 12.62
CA VAL A 37 0.60 3.73 12.90
C VAL A 37 -0.51 4.14 11.94
N ARG A 38 -0.67 5.43 11.71
CA ARG A 38 -1.67 5.93 10.78
C ARG A 38 -1.47 5.38 9.37
N SER A 39 -0.26 5.50 8.82
CA SER A 39 0.02 5.02 7.47
C SER A 39 -0.05 3.50 7.38
N ALA A 40 0.54 2.79 8.32
CA ALA A 40 0.59 1.33 8.31
C ALA A 40 -0.80 0.69 8.44
N THR A 41 -1.67 1.22 9.30
CA THR A 41 -3.04 0.73 9.42
C THR A 41 -3.89 1.11 8.20
N SER A 42 -3.58 2.24 7.56
CA SER A 42 -4.24 2.66 6.32
C SER A 42 -3.96 1.73 5.15
N VAL A 43 -2.81 1.07 5.11
CA VAL A 43 -2.49 0.07 4.06
C VAL A 43 -3.57 -1.01 4.03
N GLY A 44 -3.84 -1.64 5.16
CA GLY A 44 -4.84 -2.71 5.25
C GLY A 44 -6.27 -2.21 5.05
N ALA A 45 -6.61 -1.08 5.65
CA ALA A 45 -7.96 -0.51 5.53
C ALA A 45 -8.29 -0.14 4.07
N ASN A 46 -7.36 0.49 3.37
CA ASN A 46 -7.55 0.87 1.97
C ASN A 46 -7.51 -0.33 1.03
N TYR A 47 -6.71 -1.36 1.34
CA TYR A 47 -6.74 -2.58 0.55
C TYR A 47 -8.09 -3.29 0.65
N ARG A 48 -8.68 -3.38 1.84
CA ARG A 48 -10.04 -3.92 2.00
C ARG A 48 -11.06 -3.12 1.20
N ALA A 49 -10.94 -1.79 1.19
CA ALA A 49 -11.79 -0.94 0.38
C ALA A 49 -11.60 -1.21 -1.13
N ALA A 50 -10.35 -1.41 -1.57
CA ALA A 50 -10.03 -1.75 -2.95
C ALA A 50 -10.71 -3.07 -3.38
N CYS A 51 -10.75 -4.07 -2.50
CA CYS A 51 -11.40 -5.35 -2.77
C CYS A 51 -12.90 -5.24 -3.00
N ARG A 52 -13.50 -4.09 -2.67
CA ARG A 52 -14.92 -3.79 -2.84
C ARG A 52 -15.16 -2.72 -3.90
N ALA A 53 -14.19 -2.52 -4.79
CA ALA A 53 -14.27 -1.53 -5.84
C ALA A 53 -15.42 -1.80 -6.81
N LYS A 54 -15.98 -0.72 -7.37
CA LYS A 54 -17.15 -0.76 -8.25
C LYS A 54 -16.80 -1.01 -9.71
N SER A 55 -15.55 -0.81 -10.08
CA SER A 55 -15.05 -0.95 -11.45
C SER A 55 -13.54 -1.17 -11.43
N VAL A 56 -12.96 -1.51 -12.59
CA VAL A 56 -11.49 -1.64 -12.72
C VAL A 56 -10.82 -0.29 -12.45
N ALA A 57 -11.37 0.79 -12.99
CA ALA A 57 -10.83 2.14 -12.76
C ALA A 57 -10.85 2.53 -11.28
N ASP A 58 -11.94 2.22 -10.58
CA ASP A 58 -12.07 2.45 -9.14
C ASP A 58 -11.06 1.59 -8.35
N TYR A 59 -10.88 0.33 -8.77
CA TYR A 59 -9.90 -0.57 -8.17
C TYR A 59 -8.49 -0.03 -8.29
N ILE A 60 -8.10 0.41 -9.49
CA ILE A 60 -6.79 1.02 -9.74
C ILE A 60 -6.59 2.26 -8.86
N HIS A 61 -7.60 3.12 -8.78
CA HIS A 61 -7.55 4.33 -7.95
C HIS A 61 -7.33 3.99 -6.47
N LYS A 62 -8.07 3.02 -5.96
CA LYS A 62 -7.95 2.59 -4.56
C LYS A 62 -6.61 1.90 -4.27
N LEU A 63 -6.11 1.08 -5.20
CA LEU A 63 -4.79 0.48 -5.07
C LEU A 63 -3.68 1.53 -5.07
N LYS A 64 -3.87 2.64 -5.79
CA LYS A 64 -2.91 3.74 -5.79
C LYS A 64 -2.80 4.36 -4.39
N ILE A 65 -3.91 4.49 -3.68
CA ILE A 65 -3.92 4.95 -2.29
C ILE A 65 -3.17 3.97 -1.39
N VAL A 66 -3.39 2.66 -1.57
CA VAL A 66 -2.66 1.62 -0.82
C VAL A 66 -1.16 1.73 -1.05
N GLU A 67 -0.74 1.91 -2.32
CA GLU A 67 0.66 2.11 -2.69
C GLU A 67 1.27 3.31 -1.94
N GLU A 68 0.57 4.45 -1.96
CA GLU A 68 1.03 5.68 -1.31
C GLU A 68 1.18 5.49 0.21
N GLU A 69 0.22 4.86 0.86
CA GLU A 69 0.28 4.61 2.31
C GLU A 69 1.39 3.61 2.67
N CYS A 70 1.62 2.64 1.81
CA CYS A 70 2.69 1.67 1.98
C CYS A 70 4.07 2.36 1.87
N ASP A 71 4.24 3.21 0.86
CA ASP A 71 5.45 4.00 0.68
C ASP A 71 5.70 4.95 1.86
N GLU A 72 4.65 5.60 2.35
CA GLU A 72 4.73 6.48 3.52
C GLU A 72 5.17 5.70 4.77
N THR A 73 4.66 4.48 4.93
CA THR A 73 5.07 3.60 6.04
C THR A 73 6.57 3.31 5.97
N ILE A 74 7.09 2.98 4.79
CA ILE A 74 8.51 2.76 4.56
C ILE A 74 9.31 4.02 4.91
N PHE A 75 8.85 5.17 4.47
CA PHE A 75 9.47 6.46 4.80
C PHE A 75 9.63 6.66 6.31
N TRP A 76 8.58 6.43 7.09
CA TRP A 76 8.65 6.58 8.54
C TRP A 76 9.56 5.54 9.21
N LEU A 77 9.63 4.32 8.67
CA LEU A 77 10.57 3.31 9.14
C LEU A 77 12.01 3.77 8.91
N GLU A 78 12.31 4.33 7.75
CA GLU A 78 13.62 4.90 7.45
C GLU A 78 13.98 6.03 8.43
N ILE A 79 13.05 6.92 8.70
CA ILE A 79 13.25 8.01 9.65
C ILE A 79 13.58 7.48 11.05
N LEU A 80 12.89 6.43 11.52
CA LEU A 80 13.17 5.83 12.82
C LEU A 80 14.59 5.28 12.91
N VAL A 81 15.07 4.64 11.85
CA VAL A 81 16.42 4.06 11.82
C VAL A 81 17.47 5.17 11.71
N GLU A 82 17.30 6.09 10.77
CA GLU A 82 18.29 7.13 10.49
C GLU A 82 18.40 8.15 11.62
N SER A 83 17.33 8.38 12.38
CA SER A 83 17.34 9.20 13.59
C SER A 83 17.87 8.46 14.81
N LYS A 84 18.19 7.17 14.66
CA LYS A 84 18.70 6.29 15.74
C LYS A 84 17.71 6.12 16.91
N LEU A 85 16.44 6.31 16.66
CA LEU A 85 15.40 6.09 17.68
C LEU A 85 15.11 4.60 17.86
N VAL A 86 15.29 3.79 16.80
CA VAL A 86 15.12 2.33 16.81
C VAL A 86 16.25 1.73 16.01
N SER A 87 16.72 0.53 16.39
CA SER A 87 17.77 -0.14 15.64
C SER A 87 17.22 -0.75 14.35
N LYS A 88 18.06 -0.81 13.31
CA LYS A 88 17.70 -1.41 12.03
C LYS A 88 17.24 -2.86 12.19
N SER A 89 17.89 -3.63 13.08
CA SER A 89 17.55 -5.03 13.32
C SER A 89 16.12 -5.23 13.84
N ASP A 90 15.61 -4.29 14.62
CA ASP A 90 14.24 -4.34 15.16
C ASP A 90 13.18 -4.07 14.09
N LEU A 91 13.55 -3.42 12.98
CA LEU A 91 12.64 -3.04 11.91
C LEU A 91 12.75 -3.90 10.65
N ILE A 92 13.72 -4.81 10.60
CA ILE A 92 14.05 -5.53 9.36
C ILE A 92 12.87 -6.33 8.82
N GLU A 93 12.12 -6.98 9.67
CA GLU A 93 10.99 -7.82 9.27
C GLU A 93 9.86 -6.98 8.67
N ILE A 94 9.43 -5.94 9.39
CA ILE A 94 8.34 -5.07 8.91
C ILE A 94 8.76 -4.27 7.68
N ASN A 95 10.00 -3.84 7.63
CA ASN A 95 10.52 -3.11 6.47
C ASN A 95 10.54 -4.00 5.21
N ASN A 96 11.01 -5.24 5.34
CA ASN A 96 11.00 -6.19 4.22
C ASN A 96 9.59 -6.48 3.74
N GLU A 97 8.65 -6.69 4.65
CA GLU A 97 7.25 -6.95 4.31
C GLU A 97 6.61 -5.75 3.60
N ALA A 98 6.82 -4.55 4.12
CA ALA A 98 6.29 -3.33 3.49
C ALA A 98 6.86 -3.13 2.08
N ASN A 99 8.15 -3.38 1.88
CA ASN A 99 8.78 -3.29 0.56
C ASN A 99 8.24 -4.34 -0.42
N GLN A 100 8.00 -5.57 0.03
CA GLN A 100 7.39 -6.60 -0.81
C GLN A 100 5.98 -6.23 -1.22
N LEU A 101 5.17 -5.75 -0.28
CA LEU A 101 3.80 -5.30 -0.56
C LEU A 101 3.78 -4.13 -1.54
N LEU A 102 4.67 -3.16 -1.35
CA LEU A 102 4.80 -2.03 -2.27
C LEU A 102 5.08 -2.50 -3.69
N ALA A 103 6.03 -3.42 -3.85
CA ALA A 103 6.36 -4.01 -5.16
C ALA A 103 5.16 -4.72 -5.79
N ILE A 104 4.38 -5.46 -5.00
CA ILE A 104 3.17 -6.14 -5.47
C ILE A 104 2.14 -5.13 -5.97
N PHE A 105 1.88 -4.06 -5.22
CA PHE A 105 0.89 -3.05 -5.61
C PHE A 105 1.33 -2.27 -6.84
N ILE A 106 2.60 -1.89 -6.94
CA ILE A 106 3.13 -1.22 -8.13
C ILE A 106 2.96 -2.10 -9.37
N ALA A 107 3.33 -3.38 -9.28
CA ALA A 107 3.21 -4.33 -10.38
C ALA A 107 1.75 -4.57 -10.77
N THR A 108 0.87 -4.71 -9.78
CA THR A 108 -0.56 -4.93 -10.01
C THR A 108 -1.20 -3.75 -10.71
N ILE A 109 -0.93 -2.53 -10.25
CA ILE A 109 -1.44 -1.30 -10.86
C ILE A 109 -0.97 -1.19 -12.32
N LYS A 110 0.32 -1.43 -12.55
CA LYS A 110 0.90 -1.38 -13.91
C LYS A 110 0.20 -2.37 -14.85
N THR A 111 -0.01 -3.61 -14.40
CA THR A 111 -0.68 -4.65 -15.17
C THR A 111 -2.14 -4.27 -15.47
N LEU A 112 -2.87 -3.79 -14.47
CA LEU A 112 -4.27 -3.40 -14.61
C LEU A 112 -4.44 -2.21 -15.54
N LYS A 113 -3.57 -1.21 -15.46
CA LYS A 113 -3.59 -0.05 -16.37
C LYS A 113 -3.37 -0.48 -17.81
N SER A 114 -2.40 -1.36 -18.07
CA SER A 114 -2.13 -1.89 -19.41
C SER A 114 -3.32 -2.63 -19.98
N LYS A 115 -3.93 -3.52 -19.20
CA LYS A 115 -5.13 -4.28 -19.62
C LYS A 115 -6.33 -3.38 -19.85
N HIS A 116 -6.56 -2.43 -18.96
CA HIS A 116 -7.68 -1.48 -19.05
C HIS A 116 -7.54 -0.61 -20.30
N TYR A 117 -6.36 -0.11 -20.59
CA TYR A 117 -6.08 0.68 -21.78
C TYR A 117 -6.31 -0.14 -23.06
N LYS A 118 -5.82 -1.38 -23.11
CA LYS A 118 -6.03 -2.28 -24.26
C LYS A 118 -7.51 -2.54 -24.50
N SER A 119 -8.27 -2.83 -23.46
CA SER A 119 -9.71 -3.04 -23.52
C SER A 119 -10.43 -1.80 -24.07
N TYR A 120 -10.06 -0.62 -23.59
CA TYR A 120 -10.61 0.64 -24.07
C TYR A 120 -10.32 0.85 -25.56
N ILE A 121 -9.11 0.60 -26.02
CA ILE A 121 -8.70 0.73 -27.44
C ILE A 121 -9.50 -0.25 -28.30
N VAL A 122 -9.60 -1.51 -27.89
CA VAL A 122 -10.37 -2.54 -28.64
C VAL A 122 -11.83 -2.11 -28.76
N CYS A 123 -12.42 -1.63 -27.69
CA CYS A 123 -13.81 -1.16 -27.69
C CYS A 123 -14.01 0.03 -28.65
N ARG A 124 -13.07 1.00 -28.65
CA ARG A 124 -13.13 2.13 -29.59
C ARG A 124 -12.97 1.72 -31.03
N ILE A 125 -12.05 0.82 -31.33
CA ILE A 125 -11.84 0.29 -32.70
C ILE A 125 -13.11 -0.44 -33.15
N SER A 126 -13.69 -1.28 -32.30
CA SER A 126 -14.93 -1.98 -32.60
C SER A 126 -16.08 -1.02 -32.94
N TYR A 127 -16.21 0.07 -32.19
CA TYR A 127 -17.21 1.09 -32.43
C TYR A 127 -17.00 1.81 -33.79
N ILE A 128 -15.73 2.07 -34.16
CA ILE A 128 -15.39 2.71 -35.44
C ILE A 128 -15.65 1.77 -36.60
N VAL A 129 -15.34 0.48 -36.47
CA VAL A 129 -15.48 -0.54 -37.51
C VAL A 129 -16.96 -0.97 -37.68
N HIS A 130 -17.71 -1.02 -36.58
CA HIS A 130 -19.12 -1.45 -36.54
C HIS A 130 -20.00 -0.39 -35.86
N PRO A 131 -20.14 0.81 -36.47
CA PRO A 131 -20.93 1.87 -35.85
C PRO A 131 -22.40 1.43 -35.77
N THR A 132 -22.98 1.52 -34.59
CA THR A 132 -24.43 1.33 -34.43
C THR A 132 -25.14 2.57 -34.95
N SER A 133 -26.00 2.35 -35.94
CA SER A 133 -26.80 3.42 -36.52
C SER A 133 -27.82 3.96 -35.52
#